data_16bed8e0bda7e787505b23460f99d0d7
#
_entry.id   16bed8e0bda7e787505b23460f99d0d7
#
_cell.length_a   1.000
_cell.length_b   1.000
_cell.length_c   1.000
_cell.angle_alpha   90.00
_cell.angle_beta   90.00
_cell.angle_gamma   90.00
#
_symmetry.space_group_name_H-M   'P 1'
#
loop_
_entity.id
_entity.type
_entity.pdbx_description
1 polymer ?
#
loop_
_entity_poly.entity_id
_entity_poly.type
_entity_poly.pdbx_seq_one_letter_code
_entity_poly.pdbx_strand_id
1 'polypeptide(L)'
;MKRNAIITSALEQRISSQKKQTINLNEWIFENLKINSDDNVLELCCGIGAQTKHFVNYLTSGSLVCVDVNKESIAKAKSSINNNNVSFFDAEIDDTETYIDKNYDLIFSAYGFYYSKDPNLLHEKLRLNLNEKGRFVIVGPVLGNNEQLYEIVREIGCEIPDAVVDGSEYFMMRFFEIFLKTYKDTKMIRTINQITYDSYEKLLEYWKNTTFYTPGRDYDFLNASKDNFQDDILINKSIAYLEGSL
;
A
#
# COMPACT_ATOMS: atom_id res chain seq x y z
N MET A 1 8.57 -11.08 8.53
CA MET A 1 8.46 -9.91 7.60
C MET A 1 9.77 -9.75 6.84
N LYS A 2 9.75 -9.45 5.53
CA LYS A 2 10.98 -9.29 4.74
C LYS A 2 11.67 -7.97 5.10
N ARG A 3 13.01 -7.99 5.15
CA ARG A 3 13.84 -6.87 5.63
C ARG A 3 13.45 -5.50 5.03
N ASN A 4 13.32 -5.39 3.71
CA ASN A 4 13.00 -4.11 3.06
C ASN A 4 11.54 -3.65 3.23
N ALA A 5 10.62 -4.49 3.72
CA ALA A 5 9.24 -4.09 3.99
C ALA A 5 9.14 -3.10 5.17
N ILE A 6 10.03 -3.26 6.16
CA ILE A 6 10.04 -2.49 7.41
C ILE A 6 11.17 -1.45 7.48
N ILE A 7 11.92 -1.21 6.41
CA ILE A 7 12.99 -0.19 6.38
C ILE A 7 12.42 1.12 5.82
N THR A 8 12.40 2.16 6.65
CA THR A 8 11.87 3.48 6.28
C THR A 8 12.56 4.07 5.06
N SER A 9 13.90 4.00 4.99
CA SER A 9 14.65 4.51 3.83
C SER A 9 14.32 3.75 2.54
N ALA A 10 14.08 2.44 2.60
CA ALA A 10 13.65 1.67 1.44
C ALA A 10 12.25 2.07 0.97
N LEU A 11 11.32 2.37 1.89
CA LEU A 11 10.01 2.91 1.58
C LEU A 11 10.12 4.28 0.89
N GLU A 12 10.91 5.19 1.44
CA GLU A 12 11.15 6.51 0.86
C GLU A 12 11.73 6.44 -0.54
N GLN A 13 12.71 5.56 -0.76
CA GLN A 13 13.31 5.34 -2.07
C GLN A 13 12.29 4.79 -3.08
N ARG A 14 11.45 3.83 -2.68
CA ARG A 14 10.36 3.33 -3.54
C ARG A 14 9.39 4.43 -3.93
N ILE A 15 8.98 5.30 -2.98
CA ILE A 15 8.08 6.42 -3.26
C ILE A 15 8.77 7.44 -4.17
N SER A 16 10.02 7.80 -3.88
CA SER A 16 10.76 8.82 -4.64
C SER A 16 11.10 8.39 -6.07
N SER A 17 11.32 7.10 -6.29
CA SER A 17 11.63 6.55 -7.62
C SER A 17 10.42 6.53 -8.57
N GLN A 18 9.20 6.70 -8.05
CA GLN A 18 7.95 6.66 -8.83
C GLN A 18 7.39 8.07 -9.14
N LYS A 19 8.22 9.09 -9.18
CA LYS A 19 7.78 10.49 -9.43
C LYS A 19 7.24 10.72 -10.84
N LYS A 20 7.80 10.03 -11.85
CA LYS A 20 7.32 10.09 -13.24
C LYS A 20 6.29 8.99 -13.44
N GLN A 21 5.04 9.32 -13.22
CA GLN A 21 3.91 8.41 -13.25
C GLN A 21 2.74 9.02 -14.04
N THR A 22 1.95 8.16 -14.66
CA THR A 22 0.77 8.59 -15.43
C THR A 22 -0.40 8.99 -14.54
N ILE A 23 -0.44 8.48 -13.30
CA ILE A 23 -1.51 8.75 -12.33
C ILE A 23 -0.86 9.07 -10.98
N ASN A 24 -1.21 10.21 -10.37
CA ASN A 24 -0.88 10.44 -8.98
C ASN A 24 -1.71 9.50 -8.10
N LEU A 25 -1.07 8.49 -7.52
CA LEU A 25 -1.74 7.44 -6.76
C LEU A 25 -2.58 8.00 -5.60
N ASN A 26 -2.07 8.99 -4.88
CA ASN A 26 -2.81 9.56 -3.75
C ASN A 26 -4.05 10.32 -4.22
N GLU A 27 -3.93 11.14 -5.26
CA GLU A 27 -5.08 11.83 -5.85
C GLU A 27 -6.13 10.82 -6.32
N TRP A 28 -5.72 9.79 -7.06
CA TRP A 28 -6.63 8.74 -7.51
C TRP A 28 -7.33 8.00 -6.36
N ILE A 29 -6.64 7.71 -5.27
CA ILE A 29 -7.25 7.11 -4.07
C ILE A 29 -8.34 8.03 -3.51
N PHE A 30 -8.00 9.31 -3.30
CA PHE A 30 -8.90 10.26 -2.64
C PHE A 30 -10.04 10.75 -3.55
N GLU A 31 -9.91 10.69 -4.88
CA GLU A 31 -11.01 10.87 -5.82
C GLU A 31 -12.07 9.76 -5.72
N ASN A 32 -11.65 8.53 -5.38
CA ASN A 32 -12.55 7.39 -5.21
C ASN A 32 -13.08 7.26 -3.79
N LEU A 33 -12.38 7.81 -2.81
CA LEU A 33 -12.68 7.73 -1.39
C LEU A 33 -13.54 8.93 -0.95
N LYS A 34 -14.80 8.66 -0.61
CA LYS A 34 -15.68 9.70 -0.06
C LYS A 34 -15.37 9.87 1.43
N ILE A 35 -15.00 11.08 1.85
CA ILE A 35 -14.67 11.41 3.24
C ILE A 35 -15.55 12.58 3.67
N ASN A 36 -16.21 12.44 4.84
CA ASN A 36 -16.87 13.54 5.51
C ASN A 36 -15.91 14.20 6.50
N SER A 37 -16.11 15.46 6.77
CA SER A 37 -15.23 16.26 7.65
C SER A 37 -15.22 15.81 9.11
N ASP A 38 -16.22 15.05 9.52
CA ASP A 38 -16.46 14.51 10.86
C ASP A 38 -16.22 12.99 10.97
N ASP A 39 -15.80 12.32 9.90
CA ASP A 39 -15.50 10.89 9.91
C ASP A 39 -14.40 10.54 10.94
N ASN A 40 -14.60 9.46 11.68
CA ASN A 40 -13.57 8.81 12.47
C ASN A 40 -12.88 7.76 11.57
N VAL A 41 -11.60 7.96 11.30
CA VAL A 41 -10.82 7.14 10.36
C VAL A 41 -9.76 6.33 11.09
N LEU A 42 -9.63 5.05 10.73
CA LEU A 42 -8.50 4.19 11.10
C LEU A 42 -7.66 3.91 9.84
N GLU A 43 -6.44 4.41 9.82
CA GLU A 43 -5.46 4.16 8.77
C GLU A 43 -4.44 3.11 9.23
N LEU A 44 -4.45 1.96 8.58
CA LEU A 44 -3.55 0.85 8.86
C LEU A 44 -2.36 0.84 7.90
N CYS A 45 -1.16 0.57 8.44
CA CYS A 45 0.11 0.60 7.72
C CYS A 45 0.39 1.97 7.08
N CYS A 46 0.22 3.04 7.87
CA CYS A 46 0.33 4.42 7.41
C CYS A 46 1.73 4.83 6.93
N GLY A 47 2.76 4.05 7.26
CA GLY A 47 4.14 4.32 6.90
C GLY A 47 4.61 5.71 7.33
N ILE A 48 5.19 6.46 6.40
CA ILE A 48 5.65 7.84 6.62
C ILE A 48 4.54 8.89 6.47
N GLY A 49 3.28 8.47 6.40
CA GLY A 49 2.11 9.35 6.38
C GLY A 49 1.74 9.91 5.01
N ALA A 50 1.98 9.17 3.94
CA ALA A 50 1.66 9.63 2.59
C ALA A 50 0.15 9.89 2.40
N GLN A 51 -0.70 8.95 2.80
CA GLN A 51 -2.16 9.09 2.78
C GLN A 51 -2.66 9.89 3.98
N THR A 52 -2.03 9.76 5.14
CA THR A 52 -2.36 10.52 6.36
C THR A 52 -2.45 12.03 6.11
N LYS A 53 -1.51 12.59 5.33
CA LYS A 53 -1.50 14.03 4.95
C LYS A 53 -2.75 14.43 4.18
N HIS A 54 -3.27 13.56 3.33
CA HIS A 54 -4.51 13.82 2.60
C HIS A 54 -5.71 13.75 3.54
N PHE A 55 -5.80 12.72 4.41
CA PHE A 55 -6.87 12.63 5.41
C PHE A 55 -6.97 13.89 6.26
N VAL A 56 -5.84 14.40 6.75
CA VAL A 56 -5.80 15.62 7.59
C VAL A 56 -6.42 16.83 6.89
N ASN A 57 -6.33 16.92 5.56
CA ASN A 57 -6.93 18.03 4.80
C ASN A 57 -8.47 17.93 4.73
N TYR A 58 -9.05 16.74 4.86
CA TYR A 58 -10.51 16.52 4.82
C TYR A 58 -11.13 16.56 6.21
N LEU A 59 -10.44 16.01 7.23
CA LEU A 59 -10.98 15.85 8.57
C LEU A 59 -10.82 17.14 9.38
N THR A 60 -11.88 17.95 9.45
CA THR A 60 -11.88 19.22 10.23
C THR A 60 -12.42 19.05 11.66
N SER A 61 -13.33 18.12 11.89
CA SER A 61 -13.92 17.79 13.21
C SER A 61 -13.86 16.31 13.56
N GLY A 62 -13.60 15.46 12.59
CA GLY A 62 -13.36 14.03 12.77
C GLY A 62 -12.00 13.71 13.38
N SER A 63 -11.68 12.45 13.49
CA SER A 63 -10.41 11.97 14.07
C SER A 63 -9.73 10.94 13.17
N LEU A 64 -8.41 10.84 13.29
CA LEU A 64 -7.60 9.91 12.54
C LEU A 64 -6.68 9.12 13.48
N VAL A 65 -6.81 7.81 13.44
CA VAL A 65 -5.89 6.86 14.09
C VAL A 65 -5.01 6.25 13.03
N CYS A 66 -3.69 6.39 13.17
CA CYS A 66 -2.68 5.88 12.24
C CYS A 66 -1.84 4.81 12.91
N VAL A 67 -1.71 3.65 12.26
CA VAL A 67 -0.98 2.50 12.80
C VAL A 67 0.09 2.07 11.82
N ASP A 68 1.31 1.87 12.30
CA ASP A 68 2.40 1.23 11.55
C ASP A 68 3.36 0.53 12.53
N VAL A 69 3.93 -0.60 12.13
CA VAL A 69 4.87 -1.36 12.94
C VAL A 69 6.23 -0.69 13.04
N ASN A 70 6.56 0.21 12.12
CA ASN A 70 7.86 0.85 12.05
C ASN A 70 7.90 2.17 12.82
N LYS A 71 8.57 2.17 13.97
CA LYS A 71 8.74 3.35 14.84
C LYS A 71 9.37 4.56 14.14
N GLU A 72 10.33 4.32 13.24
CA GLU A 72 10.99 5.40 12.49
C GLU A 72 10.01 6.04 11.50
N SER A 73 9.21 5.23 10.80
CA SER A 73 8.16 5.71 9.90
C SER A 73 7.12 6.54 10.66
N ILE A 74 6.66 6.05 11.81
CA ILE A 74 5.75 6.78 12.71
C ILE A 74 6.36 8.11 13.17
N ALA A 75 7.63 8.12 13.57
CA ALA A 75 8.31 9.35 13.98
C ALA A 75 8.36 10.38 12.84
N LYS A 76 8.64 9.94 11.61
CA LYS A 76 8.61 10.81 10.42
C LYS A 76 7.22 11.33 10.11
N ALA A 77 6.19 10.47 10.16
CA ALA A 77 4.80 10.89 9.97
C ALA A 77 4.41 11.96 11.00
N LYS A 78 4.65 11.71 12.29
CA LYS A 78 4.41 12.67 13.39
C LYS A 78 5.12 14.02 13.17
N SER A 79 6.38 14.01 12.74
CA SER A 79 7.15 15.23 12.54
C SER A 79 6.62 16.09 11.38
N SER A 80 5.95 15.47 10.40
CA SER A 80 5.42 16.14 9.21
C SER A 80 3.94 16.50 9.29
N ILE A 81 3.23 16.01 10.31
CA ILE A 81 1.78 16.18 10.51
C ILE A 81 1.55 16.74 11.90
N ASN A 82 1.26 18.03 11.96
CA ASN A 82 0.92 18.72 13.21
C ASN A 82 -0.60 18.96 13.26
N ASN A 83 -1.34 17.98 13.77
CA ASN A 83 -2.79 18.04 13.88
C ASN A 83 -3.23 17.30 15.16
N ASN A 84 -3.99 17.97 16.02
CA ASN A 84 -4.43 17.44 17.31
C ASN A 84 -5.46 16.31 17.19
N ASN A 85 -6.11 16.15 16.03
CA ASN A 85 -7.10 15.11 15.79
C ASN A 85 -6.46 13.82 15.25
N VAL A 86 -5.11 13.74 15.19
CA VAL A 86 -4.38 12.58 14.69
C VAL A 86 -3.63 11.88 15.81
N SER A 87 -3.92 10.60 15.98
CA SER A 87 -3.20 9.71 16.91
C SER A 87 -2.36 8.70 16.13
N PHE A 88 -1.13 8.44 16.59
CA PHE A 88 -0.20 7.50 15.94
C PHE A 88 0.20 6.40 16.89
N PHE A 89 0.14 5.15 16.43
CA PHE A 89 0.51 3.95 17.17
C PHE A 89 1.62 3.18 16.43
N ASP A 90 2.71 2.87 17.13
CA ASP A 90 3.71 1.92 16.67
C ASP A 90 3.31 0.51 17.13
N ALA A 91 2.53 -0.17 16.29
CA ALA A 91 1.96 -1.47 16.60
C ALA A 91 1.91 -2.37 15.36
N GLU A 92 1.95 -3.69 15.59
CA GLU A 92 1.61 -4.67 14.55
C GLU A 92 0.15 -4.47 14.12
N ILE A 93 -0.14 -4.66 12.83
CA ILE A 93 -1.50 -4.55 12.30
C ILE A 93 -2.48 -5.53 12.95
N ASP A 94 -1.99 -6.69 13.40
CA ASP A 94 -2.79 -7.72 14.04
C ASP A 94 -3.06 -7.45 15.53
N ASP A 95 -2.36 -6.48 16.14
CA ASP A 95 -2.48 -6.13 17.55
C ASP A 95 -3.56 -5.07 17.77
N THR A 96 -4.79 -5.43 17.40
CA THR A 96 -5.94 -4.52 17.34
C THR A 96 -6.30 -3.91 18.69
N GLU A 97 -6.03 -4.60 19.79
CA GLU A 97 -6.31 -4.14 21.16
C GLU A 97 -5.47 -2.91 21.54
N THR A 98 -4.34 -2.71 20.87
CA THR A 98 -3.44 -1.57 21.13
C THR A 98 -3.98 -0.25 20.59
N TYR A 99 -4.76 -0.27 19.49
CA TYR A 99 -5.13 0.94 18.77
C TYR A 99 -6.62 1.12 18.48
N ILE A 100 -7.45 0.10 18.76
CA ILE A 100 -8.91 0.21 18.63
C ILE A 100 -9.50 0.62 19.98
N ASP A 101 -10.05 1.82 20.03
CA ASP A 101 -10.71 2.39 21.23
C ASP A 101 -12.16 2.85 20.97
N LYS A 102 -12.61 2.78 19.72
CA LYS A 102 -13.94 3.26 19.27
C LYS A 102 -14.36 2.60 17.98
N ASN A 103 -15.55 2.94 17.49
CA ASN A 103 -15.99 2.61 16.15
C ASN A 103 -15.55 3.68 15.14
N TYR A 104 -15.41 3.26 13.89
CA TYR A 104 -14.90 4.06 12.80
C TYR A 104 -15.91 4.16 11.64
N ASP A 105 -15.94 5.31 10.98
CA ASP A 105 -16.71 5.54 9.76
C ASP A 105 -15.95 5.04 8.54
N LEU A 106 -14.62 4.98 8.66
CA LEU A 106 -13.74 4.43 7.63
C LEU A 106 -12.57 3.67 8.25
N ILE A 107 -12.38 2.42 7.82
CA ILE A 107 -11.14 1.68 8.04
C ILE A 107 -10.43 1.59 6.69
N PHE A 108 -9.19 2.05 6.63
CA PHE A 108 -8.44 2.20 5.40
C PHE A 108 -7.05 1.57 5.50
N SER A 109 -6.61 0.88 4.44
CA SER A 109 -5.24 0.40 4.29
C SER A 109 -4.77 0.49 2.84
N ALA A 110 -3.64 1.14 2.60
CA ALA A 110 -3.00 1.16 1.29
C ALA A 110 -1.66 0.42 1.34
N TYR A 111 -1.51 -0.61 0.49
CA TYR A 111 -0.28 -1.40 0.35
C TYR A 111 0.24 -2.04 1.65
N GLY A 112 -0.65 -2.36 2.61
CA GLY A 112 -0.26 -2.85 3.92
C GLY A 112 -1.05 -4.05 4.43
N PHE A 113 -2.32 -4.19 4.07
CA PHE A 113 -3.21 -5.18 4.68
C PHE A 113 -2.74 -6.65 4.51
N TYR A 114 -2.07 -6.96 3.41
CA TYR A 114 -1.48 -8.29 3.14
C TYR A 114 -0.26 -8.63 4.01
N TYR A 115 0.19 -7.74 4.89
CA TYR A 115 1.24 -8.05 5.88
C TYR A 115 0.69 -8.65 7.17
N SER A 116 -0.63 -8.67 7.37
CA SER A 116 -1.25 -9.39 8.47
C SER A 116 -0.89 -10.88 8.44
N LYS A 117 -0.75 -11.47 9.61
CA LYS A 117 -0.51 -12.93 9.78
C LYS A 117 -1.74 -13.74 9.39
N ASP A 118 -2.92 -13.20 9.68
CA ASP A 118 -4.22 -13.74 9.27
C ASP A 118 -5.14 -12.59 8.84
N PRO A 119 -5.06 -12.18 7.54
CA PRO A 119 -5.87 -11.08 7.04
C PRO A 119 -7.38 -11.29 7.15
N ASN A 120 -7.84 -12.55 7.13
CA ASN A 120 -9.27 -12.85 7.27
C ASN A 120 -9.74 -12.57 8.69
N LEU A 121 -9.03 -13.10 9.69
CA LEU A 121 -9.34 -12.86 11.10
C LEU A 121 -9.22 -11.37 11.45
N LEU A 122 -8.19 -10.71 10.93
CA LEU A 122 -8.02 -9.26 11.10
C LEU A 122 -9.21 -8.49 10.52
N HIS A 123 -9.64 -8.82 9.31
CA HIS A 123 -10.81 -8.20 8.67
C HIS A 123 -12.08 -8.39 9.51
N GLU A 124 -12.34 -9.61 10.01
CA GLU A 124 -13.49 -9.89 10.86
C GLU A 124 -13.48 -9.05 12.12
N LYS A 125 -12.34 -8.95 12.82
CA LYS A 125 -12.19 -8.11 14.02
C LYS A 125 -12.43 -6.64 13.73
N LEU A 126 -11.80 -6.12 12.68
CA LEU A 126 -11.88 -4.71 12.32
C LEU A 126 -13.30 -4.32 11.87
N ARG A 127 -13.98 -5.18 11.12
CA ARG A 127 -15.35 -4.95 10.66
C ARG A 127 -16.33 -4.75 11.83
N LEU A 128 -16.13 -5.41 12.96
CA LEU A 128 -16.96 -5.23 14.15
C LEU A 128 -16.83 -3.83 14.77
N ASN A 129 -15.81 -3.09 14.39
CA ASN A 129 -15.56 -1.71 14.82
C ASN A 129 -15.95 -0.68 13.75
N LEU A 130 -16.73 -1.05 12.74
CA LEU A 130 -17.35 -0.11 11.83
C LEU A 130 -18.67 0.41 12.41
N ASN A 131 -18.95 1.70 12.20
CA ASN A 131 -20.25 2.28 12.40
C ASN A 131 -21.28 1.69 11.41
N GLU A 132 -22.60 1.86 11.65
CA GLU A 132 -23.68 1.31 10.82
C GLU A 132 -23.58 1.63 9.31
N LYS A 133 -22.98 2.76 8.96
CA LYS A 133 -22.70 3.19 7.58
C LYS A 133 -21.21 3.21 7.28
N GLY A 134 -20.44 2.51 8.10
CA GLY A 134 -18.99 2.45 8.00
C GLY A 134 -18.54 1.72 6.76
N ARG A 135 -17.34 2.07 6.31
CA ARG A 135 -16.71 1.54 5.11
C ARG A 135 -15.34 0.96 5.42
N PHE A 136 -15.05 -0.15 4.77
CA PHE A 136 -13.71 -0.76 4.80
C PHE A 136 -13.09 -0.64 3.43
N VAL A 137 -11.92 -0.03 3.34
CA VAL A 137 -11.22 0.23 2.08
C VAL A 137 -9.82 -0.38 2.10
N ILE A 138 -9.52 -1.15 1.08
CA ILE A 138 -8.18 -1.68 0.83
C ILE A 138 -7.72 -1.20 -0.54
N VAL A 139 -6.50 -0.67 -0.61
CA VAL A 139 -5.83 -0.35 -1.87
C VAL A 139 -4.57 -1.19 -1.96
N GLY A 140 -4.38 -1.85 -3.09
CA GLY A 140 -3.22 -2.73 -3.26
C GLY A 140 -2.99 -3.15 -4.70
N PRO A 141 -1.87 -3.84 -4.93
CA PRO A 141 -1.53 -4.35 -6.24
C PRO A 141 -2.44 -5.51 -6.66
N VAL A 142 -2.61 -5.67 -7.97
CA VAL A 142 -3.31 -6.80 -8.60
C VAL A 142 -2.49 -7.36 -9.75
N LEU A 143 -2.93 -8.47 -10.33
CA LEU A 143 -2.31 -9.12 -11.48
C LEU A 143 -1.89 -8.11 -12.56
N GLY A 144 -0.66 -8.25 -13.04
CA GLY A 144 0.02 -7.32 -13.96
C GLY A 144 0.81 -6.21 -13.25
N ASN A 145 0.83 -6.19 -11.91
CA ASN A 145 1.67 -5.25 -11.16
C ASN A 145 3.14 -5.64 -11.22
N ASN A 146 4.01 -4.73 -11.65
CA ASN A 146 5.46 -4.96 -11.84
C ASN A 146 5.81 -6.05 -12.84
N GLU A 147 4.95 -6.41 -13.76
CA GLU A 147 5.16 -7.55 -14.67
C GLU A 147 6.50 -7.47 -15.39
N GLN A 148 6.82 -6.32 -16.00
CA GLN A 148 8.09 -6.10 -16.70
C GLN A 148 9.32 -6.26 -15.78
N LEU A 149 9.22 -5.80 -14.54
CA LEU A 149 10.28 -5.98 -13.55
C LEU A 149 10.42 -7.45 -13.15
N TYR A 150 9.31 -8.16 -13.01
CA TYR A 150 9.33 -9.58 -12.67
C TYR A 150 9.91 -10.44 -13.79
N GLU A 151 9.66 -10.07 -15.04
CA GLU A 151 10.26 -10.72 -16.22
C GLU A 151 11.78 -10.61 -16.18
N ILE A 152 12.34 -9.40 -16.01
CA ILE A 152 13.78 -9.18 -15.89
C ILE A 152 14.38 -10.00 -14.73
N VAL A 153 13.72 -9.98 -13.56
CA VAL A 153 14.21 -10.70 -12.37
C VAL A 153 14.23 -12.21 -12.59
N ARG A 154 13.22 -12.77 -13.27
CA ARG A 154 13.18 -14.21 -13.64
C ARG A 154 14.22 -14.56 -14.71
N GLU A 155 14.38 -13.72 -15.72
CA GLU A 155 15.37 -13.89 -16.81
C GLU A 155 16.80 -14.04 -16.27
N ILE A 156 17.16 -13.27 -15.27
CA ILE A 156 18.48 -13.38 -14.62
C ILE A 156 18.55 -14.54 -13.59
N GLY A 157 17.56 -15.44 -13.56
CA GLY A 157 17.53 -16.60 -12.67
C GLY A 157 17.30 -16.26 -11.18
N CYS A 158 16.68 -15.11 -10.88
CA CYS A 158 16.30 -14.77 -9.51
C CYS A 158 14.84 -15.18 -9.25
N GLU A 159 14.62 -15.71 -8.05
CA GLU A 159 13.26 -16.08 -7.61
C GLU A 159 12.51 -14.87 -7.06
N ILE A 160 11.23 -14.76 -7.42
CA ILE A 160 10.29 -13.88 -6.74
C ILE A 160 9.56 -14.73 -5.71
N PRO A 161 9.70 -14.43 -4.41
CA PRO A 161 9.09 -15.26 -3.37
C PRO A 161 7.57 -15.33 -3.49
N ASP A 162 6.97 -16.51 -3.24
CA ASP A 162 5.54 -16.77 -3.33
C ASP A 162 4.70 -15.73 -2.57
N ALA A 163 5.14 -15.30 -1.39
CA ALA A 163 4.44 -14.27 -0.63
C ALA A 163 4.42 -12.89 -1.31
N VAL A 164 5.37 -12.60 -2.24
CA VAL A 164 5.33 -11.37 -3.05
C VAL A 164 4.35 -11.54 -4.19
N VAL A 165 4.39 -12.68 -4.86
CA VAL A 165 3.42 -13.01 -5.93
C VAL A 165 2.02 -13.02 -5.37
N ASP A 166 1.79 -13.72 -4.25
CA ASP A 166 0.48 -13.79 -3.60
C ASP A 166 -0.06 -12.39 -3.25
N GLY A 167 0.75 -11.57 -2.57
CA GLY A 167 0.35 -10.21 -2.17
C GLY A 167 0.14 -9.26 -3.35
N SER A 168 0.85 -9.46 -4.48
CA SER A 168 0.78 -8.57 -5.64
C SER A 168 -0.22 -9.00 -6.72
N GLU A 169 -0.62 -10.27 -6.77
CA GLU A 169 -1.45 -10.79 -7.85
C GLU A 169 -2.81 -11.32 -7.38
N TYR A 170 -2.84 -11.97 -6.21
CA TYR A 170 -4.03 -12.73 -5.79
C TYR A 170 -4.76 -12.15 -4.58
N PHE A 171 -4.06 -11.45 -3.69
CA PHE A 171 -4.61 -10.98 -2.42
C PHE A 171 -5.90 -10.15 -2.60
N MET A 172 -5.87 -9.14 -3.46
CA MET A 172 -7.02 -8.24 -3.67
C MET A 172 -8.23 -8.97 -4.26
N MET A 173 -8.01 -9.98 -5.10
CA MET A 173 -9.12 -10.76 -5.69
C MET A 173 -9.78 -11.66 -4.65
N ARG A 174 -8.99 -12.29 -3.74
CA ARG A 174 -9.56 -13.05 -2.62
C ARG A 174 -10.37 -12.15 -1.70
N PHE A 175 -9.87 -10.95 -1.40
CA PHE A 175 -10.60 -10.00 -0.56
C PHE A 175 -11.86 -9.44 -1.25
N PHE A 176 -11.84 -9.29 -2.56
CA PHE A 176 -13.04 -8.93 -3.30
C PHE A 176 -14.16 -9.98 -3.12
N GLU A 177 -13.85 -11.27 -3.19
CA GLU A 177 -14.81 -12.35 -2.92
C GLU A 177 -15.32 -12.33 -1.47
N ILE A 178 -14.46 -12.03 -0.51
CA ILE A 178 -14.84 -11.88 0.90
C ILE A 178 -15.79 -10.69 1.08
N PHE A 179 -15.46 -9.56 0.46
CA PHE A 179 -16.26 -8.34 0.56
C PHE A 179 -17.66 -8.52 -0.04
N LEU A 180 -17.78 -9.20 -1.19
CA LEU A 180 -19.07 -9.55 -1.80
C LEU A 180 -19.97 -10.39 -0.89
N LYS A 181 -19.40 -11.18 0.02
CA LYS A 181 -20.14 -12.02 0.97
C LYS A 181 -20.43 -11.30 2.29
N THR A 182 -19.68 -10.25 2.60
CA THR A 182 -19.66 -9.62 3.94
C THR A 182 -20.38 -8.28 3.97
N TYR A 183 -20.26 -7.51 2.90
CA TYR A 183 -20.80 -6.14 2.83
C TYR A 183 -22.05 -6.08 1.97
N LYS A 184 -22.93 -5.12 2.31
CA LYS A 184 -24.15 -4.86 1.55
C LYS A 184 -23.82 -4.31 0.16
N ASP A 185 -22.88 -3.39 0.11
CA ASP A 185 -22.38 -2.81 -1.12
C ASP A 185 -20.88 -3.03 -1.22
N THR A 186 -20.42 -3.55 -2.36
CA THR A 186 -19.01 -3.80 -2.64
C THR A 186 -18.63 -3.20 -3.98
N LYS A 187 -17.54 -2.45 -4.00
CA LYS A 187 -17.03 -1.78 -5.19
C LYS A 187 -15.54 -2.09 -5.37
N MET A 188 -15.15 -2.49 -6.59
CA MET A 188 -13.74 -2.61 -6.97
C MET A 188 -13.46 -1.73 -8.19
N ILE A 189 -12.46 -0.87 -8.09
CA ILE A 189 -11.96 -0.06 -9.21
C ILE A 189 -10.52 -0.46 -9.46
N ARG A 190 -10.16 -0.69 -10.73
CA ARG A 190 -8.80 -1.04 -11.15
C ARG A 190 -8.23 0.06 -12.05
N THR A 191 -6.94 0.28 -11.93
CA THR A 191 -6.20 1.18 -12.82
C THR A 191 -4.79 0.65 -13.07
N ILE A 192 -4.16 1.14 -14.15
CA ILE A 192 -2.75 0.91 -14.44
C ILE A 192 -2.06 2.26 -14.35
N ASN A 193 -1.13 2.38 -13.42
CA ASN A 193 -0.24 3.52 -13.29
C ASN A 193 1.12 3.16 -13.89
N GLN A 194 1.51 3.80 -14.97
CA GLN A 194 2.81 3.56 -15.61
C GLN A 194 3.87 4.45 -14.98
N ILE A 195 4.95 3.83 -14.53
CA ILE A 195 6.11 4.51 -13.98
C ILE A 195 7.22 4.52 -15.02
N THR A 196 7.71 5.71 -15.35
CA THR A 196 8.87 5.87 -16.25
C THR A 196 10.14 6.06 -15.42
N TYR A 197 11.18 5.29 -15.73
CA TYR A 197 12.50 5.44 -15.15
C TYR A 197 13.45 6.10 -16.13
N ASP A 198 14.22 7.09 -15.67
CA ASP A 198 15.14 7.88 -16.51
C ASP A 198 16.40 7.12 -16.94
N SER A 199 16.72 6.02 -16.25
CA SER A 199 17.86 5.16 -16.58
C SER A 199 17.67 3.76 -15.96
N TYR A 200 18.45 2.81 -16.50
CA TYR A 200 18.50 1.43 -15.96
C TYR A 200 19.04 1.41 -14.52
N GLU A 201 19.96 2.32 -14.17
CA GLU A 201 20.49 2.44 -12.82
C GLU A 201 19.38 2.87 -11.83
N LYS A 202 18.45 3.74 -12.23
CA LYS A 202 17.29 4.12 -11.41
C LYS A 202 16.30 2.96 -11.26
N LEU A 203 16.10 2.16 -12.29
CA LEU A 203 15.30 0.93 -12.19
C LEU A 203 15.97 -0.09 -11.28
N LEU A 204 17.30 -0.27 -11.37
CA LEU A 204 18.08 -1.11 -10.46
C LEU A 204 17.97 -0.61 -9.01
N GLU A 205 18.07 0.70 -8.77
CA GLU A 205 17.91 1.28 -7.45
C GLU A 205 16.51 1.00 -6.88
N TYR A 206 15.46 1.11 -7.70
CA TYR A 206 14.12 0.70 -7.30
C TYR A 206 14.08 -0.77 -6.91
N TRP A 207 14.61 -1.70 -7.73
CA TRP A 207 14.65 -3.12 -7.42
C TRP A 207 15.40 -3.41 -6.12
N LYS A 208 16.54 -2.75 -5.87
CA LYS A 208 17.33 -2.88 -4.62
C LYS A 208 16.51 -2.59 -3.37
N ASN A 209 15.53 -1.72 -3.46
CA ASN A 209 14.67 -1.33 -2.35
C ASN A 209 13.38 -2.17 -2.26
N THR A 210 13.16 -3.14 -3.14
CA THR A 210 12.02 -4.06 -3.07
C THR A 210 12.26 -5.19 -2.06
N THR A 211 11.19 -5.92 -1.72
CA THR A 211 11.25 -7.08 -0.83
C THR A 211 11.78 -8.35 -1.51
N PHE A 212 12.00 -8.30 -2.82
CA PHE A 212 12.48 -9.42 -3.66
C PHE A 212 13.83 -9.14 -4.34
N TYR A 213 14.57 -8.16 -3.86
CA TYR A 213 15.94 -7.91 -4.33
C TYR A 213 16.88 -9.06 -3.96
N THR A 214 17.69 -9.47 -4.94
CA THR A 214 18.74 -10.48 -4.77
C THR A 214 20.11 -9.81 -4.88
N PRO A 215 20.89 -9.70 -3.77
CA PRO A 215 22.23 -9.11 -3.80
C PRO A 215 23.20 -9.84 -4.74
N GLY A 216 24.09 -9.06 -5.37
CA GLY A 216 25.13 -9.60 -6.25
C GLY A 216 24.70 -9.84 -7.70
N ARG A 217 23.44 -9.50 -8.07
CA ARG A 217 22.92 -9.67 -9.43
C ARG A 217 22.73 -8.34 -10.18
N ASP A 218 23.36 -7.26 -9.69
CA ASP A 218 23.22 -5.92 -10.24
C ASP A 218 23.64 -5.83 -11.71
N TYR A 219 24.76 -6.45 -12.06
CA TYR A 219 25.28 -6.44 -13.43
C TYR A 219 24.35 -7.18 -14.40
N ASP A 220 23.90 -8.38 -14.00
CA ASP A 220 22.97 -9.17 -14.81
C ASP A 220 21.65 -8.42 -15.01
N PHE A 221 21.15 -7.79 -13.94
CA PHE A 221 19.92 -6.98 -13.99
C PHE A 221 20.03 -5.80 -14.96
N LEU A 222 21.14 -5.07 -14.92
CA LEU A 222 21.37 -3.94 -15.84
C LEU A 222 21.44 -4.39 -17.31
N ASN A 223 22.07 -5.54 -17.59
CA ASN A 223 22.15 -6.08 -18.96
C ASN A 223 20.76 -6.53 -19.44
N ALA A 224 20.05 -7.34 -18.65
CA ALA A 224 18.70 -7.78 -19.00
C ALA A 224 17.74 -6.58 -19.14
N SER A 225 17.88 -5.53 -18.32
CA SER A 225 17.08 -4.32 -18.49
C SER A 225 17.32 -3.62 -19.83
N LYS A 226 18.56 -3.57 -20.32
CA LYS A 226 18.89 -2.99 -21.63
C LYS A 226 18.32 -3.81 -22.79
N ASP A 227 18.28 -5.14 -22.63
CA ASP A 227 17.75 -6.03 -23.65
C ASP A 227 16.20 -5.96 -23.72
N ASN A 228 15.55 -5.76 -22.58
CA ASN A 228 14.09 -5.68 -22.48
C ASN A 228 13.50 -4.30 -22.84
N PHE A 229 14.24 -3.21 -22.65
CA PHE A 229 13.77 -1.87 -22.96
C PHE A 229 14.68 -1.19 -23.98
N GLN A 230 14.18 -0.99 -25.20
CA GLN A 230 14.91 -0.29 -26.27
C GLN A 230 14.69 1.23 -26.26
N ASP A 231 13.52 1.65 -25.77
CA ASP A 231 13.11 3.07 -25.72
C ASP A 231 12.90 3.52 -24.28
N ASP A 232 11.63 3.68 -23.88
CA ASP A 232 11.27 4.11 -22.52
C ASP A 232 11.29 2.93 -21.53
N ILE A 233 11.89 3.15 -20.36
CA ILE A 233 11.89 2.19 -19.27
C ILE A 233 10.57 2.34 -18.51
N LEU A 234 9.56 1.54 -18.89
CA LEU A 234 8.21 1.60 -18.36
C LEU A 234 7.89 0.39 -17.49
N ILE A 235 7.45 0.63 -16.25
CA ILE A 235 6.95 -0.40 -15.35
C ILE A 235 5.47 -0.15 -15.05
N ASN A 236 4.61 -1.10 -15.32
CA ASN A 236 3.20 -1.05 -15.02
C ASN A 236 2.96 -1.36 -13.54
N LYS A 237 2.20 -0.49 -12.87
CA LYS A 237 1.64 -0.71 -11.54
C LYS A 237 0.15 -0.94 -11.70
N SER A 238 -0.27 -2.21 -11.74
CA SER A 238 -1.68 -2.57 -11.70
C SER A 238 -2.19 -2.50 -10.28
N ILE A 239 -3.23 -1.69 -10.05
CA ILE A 239 -3.71 -1.30 -8.74
C ILE A 239 -5.21 -1.52 -8.68
N ALA A 240 -5.70 -2.00 -7.53
CA ALA A 240 -7.12 -2.02 -7.21
C ALA A 240 -7.41 -1.20 -5.95
N TYR A 241 -8.53 -0.50 -5.98
CA TYR A 241 -9.25 0.07 -4.85
C TYR A 241 -10.46 -0.84 -4.60
N LEU A 242 -10.57 -1.38 -3.41
CA LEU A 242 -11.66 -2.24 -2.96
C LEU A 242 -12.34 -1.58 -1.76
N GLU A 243 -13.66 -1.38 -1.85
CA GLU A 243 -14.49 -0.80 -0.80
C GLU A 243 -15.66 -1.73 -0.50
N GLY A 244 -15.93 -1.94 0.79
CA GLY A 244 -17.13 -2.58 1.30
C GLY A 244 -17.86 -1.68 2.30
N SER A 245 -19.18 -1.56 2.16
CA SER A 245 -20.05 -0.77 3.05
C SER A 245 -21.07 -1.65 3.76
N LEU A 246 -21.29 -1.41 5.08
CA LEU A 246 -22.28 -2.11 5.90
C LEU A 246 -23.73 -1.76 5.51
#